data_5c7bfd7cbb181e9f646151f125c05862
#
_entry.id   5c7bfd7cbb181e9f646151f125c05862
#
_cell.length_a   1.000
_cell.length_b   1.000
_cell.length_c   1.000
_cell.angle_alpha   90.00
_cell.angle_beta   90.00
_cell.angle_gamma   90.00
#
_symmetry.space_group_name_H-M   'P 1'
#
loop_
_entity.id
_entity.type
_entity.pdbx_description
1 polymer ?
#
loop_
_entity_poly.entity_id
_entity_poly.type
_entity_poly.pdbx_seq_one_letter_code
_entity_poly.pdbx_strand_id
1 'polypeptide(L)' 'QRQMCIRDRAKAEKELAMFGNQLANPKFVERAPAALVEDIRAKYAKSQDKLANIEQSIQALG' A
#
# COMPACT_ATOMS: atom_id res chain seq x y z
N GLN A 1 8.83 18.77 -7.55
CA GLN A 1 8.27 18.25 -6.30
C GLN A 1 6.90 17.63 -6.53
N ARG A 2 6.05 18.25 -7.34
CA ARG A 2 4.76 17.66 -7.72
C ARG A 2 4.94 16.31 -8.42
N GLN A 3 5.95 16.23 -9.30
CA GLN A 3 6.21 15.00 -10.02
C GLN A 3 6.64 13.88 -9.08
N MET A 4 7.42 14.21 -8.05
CA MET A 4 7.82 13.22 -7.06
C MET A 4 6.62 12.69 -6.28
N CYS A 5 5.72 13.57 -5.89
CA CYS A 5 4.51 13.17 -5.17
C CYS A 5 3.62 12.27 -6.03
N ILE A 6 3.49 12.59 -7.31
CA ILE A 6 2.68 11.78 -8.24
C ILE A 6 3.31 10.40 -8.45
N ARG A 7 4.63 10.35 -8.58
CA ARG A 7 5.35 9.07 -8.71
C ARG A 7 5.24 8.24 -7.46
N ASP A 8 5.41 8.87 -6.29
CA ASP A 8 5.27 8.18 -5.01
C ASP A 8 3.86 7.65 -4.82
N ARG A 9 2.86 8.43 -5.23
CA ARG A 9 1.48 8.00 -5.17
C ARG A 9 1.24 6.77 -6.03
N ALA A 10 1.71 6.81 -7.28
CA ALA A 10 1.55 5.69 -8.19
C ALA A 10 2.24 4.43 -7.66
N LYS A 11 3.44 4.60 -7.10
CA LYS A 11 4.17 3.49 -6.50
C LYS A 11 3.44 2.93 -5.29
N ALA A 12 2.93 3.81 -4.42
CA ALA A 12 2.17 3.39 -3.24
C ALA A 12 0.89 2.68 -3.65
N GLU A 13 0.21 3.15 -4.69
CA GLU A 13 -0.99 2.49 -5.20
C GLU A 13 -0.68 1.09 -5.72
N LYS A 14 0.42 0.93 -6.44
CA LYS A 14 0.83 -0.39 -6.93
C LYS A 14 1.14 -1.34 -5.79
N GLU A 15 1.89 -0.88 -4.81
CA GLU A 15 2.21 -1.70 -3.64
C GLU A 15 0.95 -2.08 -2.88
N LEU A 16 0.06 -1.12 -2.70
CA LEU A 16 -1.20 -1.35 -2.01
C LEU A 16 -2.05 -2.38 -2.74
N ALA A 17 -2.16 -2.26 -4.05
CA ALA A 17 -2.90 -3.22 -4.86
C ALA A 17 -2.29 -4.61 -4.77
N MET A 18 -0.97 -4.71 -4.81
CA MET A 18 -0.26 -5.97 -4.72
C MET A 18 -0.50 -6.65 -3.37
N PHE A 19 -0.33 -5.90 -2.28
CA PHE A 19 -0.57 -6.44 -0.95
C PHE A 19 -2.05 -6.79 -0.75
N GLY A 20 -2.94 -5.94 -1.25
CA GLY A 20 -4.37 -6.20 -1.17
C GLY A 20 -4.77 -7.48 -1.89
N ASN A 21 -4.21 -7.70 -3.10
CA ASN A 21 -4.47 -8.90 -3.85
C ASN A 21 -3.95 -10.14 -3.13
N GLN A 22 -2.77 -10.05 -2.53
CA GLN A 22 -2.21 -11.16 -1.77
C GLN A 22 -3.07 -11.49 -0.55
N LEU A 23 -3.53 -10.48 0.16
CA LEU A 23 -4.38 -10.68 1.34
C LEU A 23 -5.77 -11.18 0.97
N ALA A 24 -6.26 -10.81 -0.21
CA ALA A 24 -7.56 -11.25 -0.69
C ALA A 24 -7.53 -12.67 -1.26
N ASN A 25 -6.35 -13.19 -1.57
CA ASN A 25 -6.21 -14.52 -2.13
C ASN A 25 -6.25 -15.58 -1.00
N PRO A 26 -7.33 -16.39 -0.90
CA PRO A 26 -7.44 -17.36 0.19
C PRO A 26 -6.35 -18.43 0.12
N LYS A 27 -5.92 -18.80 -1.07
CA LYS A 27 -4.85 -19.80 -1.23
C LYS A 27 -3.54 -19.29 -0.66
N PHE A 28 -3.25 -18.01 -0.86
CA PHE A 28 -2.04 -17.42 -0.32
C PHE A 28 -2.10 -17.36 1.21
N VAL A 29 -3.22 -16.91 1.75
CA VAL A 29 -3.39 -16.79 3.20
C VAL A 29 -3.29 -18.14 3.88
N GLU A 30 -3.82 -19.20 3.26
CA GLU A 30 -3.76 -20.54 3.80
C GLU A 30 -2.35 -21.13 3.75
N ARG A 31 -1.61 -20.88 2.67
CA ARG A 31 -0.29 -21.46 2.49
C ARG A 31 0.81 -20.67 3.20
N ALA A 32 0.65 -19.36 3.30
CA ALA A 32 1.66 -18.52 3.89
C ALA A 32 1.66 -18.68 5.41
N PRO A 33 2.85 -18.60 6.06
CA PRO A 33 2.91 -18.58 7.52
C PRO A 33 2.17 -17.37 8.07
N ALA A 34 1.59 -17.51 9.26
CA ALA A 34 0.87 -16.44 9.91
C ALA A 34 1.75 -15.19 10.07
N ALA A 35 3.03 -15.38 10.37
CA ALA A 35 3.96 -14.27 10.52
C ALA A 35 4.09 -13.47 9.23
N LEU A 36 4.12 -14.16 8.08
CA LEU A 36 4.22 -13.49 6.78
C LEU A 36 2.94 -12.73 6.46
N VAL A 37 1.79 -13.33 6.75
CA VAL A 37 0.49 -12.68 6.52
C VAL A 37 0.38 -11.40 7.36
N GLU A 38 0.80 -11.46 8.62
CA GLU A 38 0.78 -10.29 9.50
C GLU A 38 1.74 -9.22 9.00
N ASP A 39 2.91 -9.62 8.51
CA ASP A 39 3.89 -8.69 7.95
C ASP A 39 3.30 -7.95 6.74
N ILE A 40 2.64 -8.69 5.86
CA ILE A 40 2.00 -8.11 4.68
C ILE A 40 0.87 -7.17 5.09
N ARG A 41 0.09 -7.53 6.11
CA ARG A 41 -0.96 -6.66 6.63
C ARG A 41 -0.38 -5.36 7.17
N ALA A 42 0.73 -5.44 7.88
CA ALA A 42 1.39 -4.26 8.42
C ALA A 42 1.89 -3.35 7.29
N LYS A 43 2.47 -3.95 6.26
CA LYS A 43 2.92 -3.20 5.09
C LYS A 43 1.76 -2.57 4.34
N TYR A 44 0.65 -3.29 4.23
CA TYR A 44 -0.56 -2.78 3.59
C TYR A 44 -1.08 -1.55 4.33
N ALA A 45 -1.17 -1.63 5.65
CA ALA A 45 -1.63 -0.50 6.47
C ALA A 45 -0.69 0.71 6.33
N LYS A 46 0.62 0.48 6.33
CA LYS A 46 1.60 1.55 6.14
C LYS A 46 1.47 2.19 4.75
N SER A 47 1.25 1.37 3.74
CA SER A 47 1.07 1.87 2.38
C SER A 47 -0.19 2.71 2.27
N GLN A 48 -1.27 2.33 2.94
CA GLN A 48 -2.50 3.11 2.98
C GLN A 48 -2.27 4.47 3.65
N ASP A 49 -1.59 4.48 4.78
CA ASP A 49 -1.25 5.73 5.48
C ASP A 49 -0.39 6.63 4.60
N LYS A 50 0.61 6.05 3.98
CA LYS A 50 1.51 6.78 3.10
C LYS A 50 0.75 7.40 1.94
N LEU A 51 -0.14 6.62 1.33
CA LEU A 51 -0.97 7.10 0.22
C LEU A 51 -1.87 8.24 0.66
N ALA A 52 -2.51 8.12 1.82
CA ALA A 52 -3.37 9.16 2.35
C ALA A 52 -2.59 10.45 2.60
N ASN A 53 -1.38 10.33 3.16
CA ASN A 53 -0.52 11.49 3.40
C ASN A 53 -0.10 12.16 2.09
N ILE A 54 0.24 11.36 1.09
CA ILE A 54 0.62 11.89 -0.23
C ILE A 54 -0.57 12.62 -0.86
N GLU A 55 -1.75 12.04 -0.79
CA GLU A 55 -2.95 12.65 -1.35
C GLU A 55 -3.27 13.98 -0.65
N GLN A 56 -3.15 14.02 0.66
CA GLN A 56 -3.35 15.25 1.42
C GLN A 56 -2.34 16.31 1.01
N SER A 57 -1.09 15.92 0.82
CA SER A 57 -0.05 16.85 0.39
C SER A 57 -0.35 17.42 -0.99
N ILE A 58 -0.82 16.57 -1.90
CA ILE A 58 -1.19 17.00 -3.26
C ILE A 58 -2.37 17.96 -3.20
N GLN A 59 -3.37 17.67 -2.38
CA GLN A 59 -4.52 18.56 -2.23
C GLN A 59 -4.12 19.90 -1.62
N ALA A 60 -3.21 19.89 -0.66
CA ALA A 60 -2.74 21.11 -0.02
C ALA A 60 -1.97 21.98 -1.01
N LEU A 61 -1.24 21.36 -1.94
CA LEU A 61 -0.48 22.08 -2.95
C LEU A 61 -1.34 22.50 -4.15
N GLY A 62 -2.39 21.78 -4.39
CA GLY A 62 -3.25 22.01 -5.52
C GLY A 62 -4.19 23.15 -5.35
#